data_75058584fe52025e5e5a6a16600fdbf3
#
_entry.id   75058584fe52025e5e5a6a16600fdbf3
#
_cell.length_a   1.000
_cell.length_b   1.000
_cell.length_c   1.000
_cell.angle_alpha   90.00
_cell.angle_beta   90.00
_cell.angle_gamma   90.00
#
_symmetry.space_group_name_H-M   'P 1'
#
loop_
_entity.id
_entity.type
_entity.pdbx_description
1 polymer ?
#
loop_
_entity_poly.entity_id
_entity_poly.type
_entity_poly.pdbx_seq_one_letter_code
_entity_poly.pdbx_strand_id
1 'polypeptide(L)'
;ARSVVAFAGDGCFLMNGQEFATAVQYALSIIVVVVDNGMYGTIRMHQERSYPGRVSGTSLVNPDFAALAVAFGGHGERVARSADFLPALERARASGKPATLHCIVSPDRISVGGSLAATRARATTP
;
A
#
# COMPACT_ATOMS: atom_id res chain seq x y z
N ALA A 1 -15.71 -17.99 -12.39
CA ALA A 1 -14.74 -17.71 -11.33
C ALA A 1 -14.91 -16.27 -10.85
N ARG A 2 -14.73 -15.98 -9.56
CA ARG A 2 -14.77 -14.63 -9.00
C ARG A 2 -13.36 -14.07 -8.96
N SER A 3 -13.18 -12.80 -9.32
CA SER A 3 -11.94 -12.08 -9.08
C SER A 3 -11.88 -11.67 -7.60
N VAL A 4 -10.75 -11.90 -6.95
CA VAL A 4 -10.49 -11.47 -5.58
C VAL A 4 -9.41 -10.39 -5.61
N VAL A 5 -9.73 -9.21 -5.08
CA VAL A 5 -8.79 -8.11 -4.94
C VAL A 5 -8.75 -7.70 -3.48
N ALA A 6 -7.57 -7.71 -2.87
CA ALA A 6 -7.31 -7.24 -1.52
C ALA A 6 -6.59 -5.89 -1.56
N PHE A 7 -7.01 -4.96 -0.70
CA PHE A 7 -6.30 -3.70 -0.49
C PHE A 7 -5.59 -3.74 0.87
N ALA A 8 -4.32 -3.38 0.90
CA ALA A 8 -3.53 -3.29 2.11
C ALA A 8 -2.68 -2.03 2.10
N GLY A 9 -2.55 -1.36 3.22
CA GLY A 9 -1.47 -0.39 3.41
C GLY A 9 -0.13 -1.11 3.53
N ASP A 10 0.96 -0.40 3.27
CA ASP A 10 2.33 -0.91 3.38
C ASP A 10 2.62 -1.55 4.74
N GLY A 11 2.32 -0.84 5.84
CA GLY A 11 2.48 -1.37 7.18
C GLY A 11 1.58 -2.57 7.49
N CYS A 12 0.36 -2.61 6.91
CA CYS A 12 -0.54 -3.77 7.05
C CYS A 12 0.02 -4.99 6.31
N PHE A 13 0.50 -4.79 5.08
CA PHE A 13 1.07 -5.87 4.28
C PHE A 13 2.33 -6.45 4.94
N LEU A 14 3.16 -5.61 5.56
CA LEU A 14 4.36 -6.08 6.27
C LEU A 14 4.07 -7.01 7.45
N MET A 15 2.86 -7.03 7.99
CA MET A 15 2.52 -7.89 9.12
C MET A 15 2.36 -9.37 8.72
N ASN A 16 1.85 -9.64 7.51
CA ASN A 16 1.57 -11.00 7.05
C ASN A 16 1.73 -11.20 5.53
N GLY A 17 2.46 -10.32 4.85
CA GLY A 17 2.68 -10.40 3.41
C GLY A 17 3.36 -11.70 2.96
N GLN A 18 4.05 -12.43 3.85
CA GLN A 18 4.62 -13.74 3.59
C GLN A 18 3.55 -14.79 3.21
N GLU A 19 2.29 -14.58 3.56
CA GLU A 19 1.16 -15.45 3.14
C GLU A 19 0.93 -15.41 1.62
N PHE A 20 1.58 -14.49 0.92
CA PHE A 20 1.64 -14.53 -0.53
C PHE A 20 2.25 -15.83 -1.07
N ALA A 21 3.16 -16.46 -0.30
CA ALA A 21 3.69 -17.79 -0.61
C ALA A 21 2.58 -18.85 -0.64
N THR A 22 1.62 -18.78 0.27
CA THR A 22 0.44 -19.66 0.29
C THR A 22 -0.39 -19.48 -0.99
N ALA A 23 -0.61 -18.25 -1.42
CA ALA A 23 -1.33 -17.97 -2.66
C ALA A 23 -0.61 -18.56 -3.88
N VAL A 24 0.71 -18.49 -3.93
CA VAL A 24 1.52 -19.09 -5.00
C VAL A 24 1.43 -20.62 -4.94
N GLN A 25 1.58 -21.21 -3.76
CA GLN A 25 1.52 -22.66 -3.57
C GLN A 25 0.21 -23.29 -4.07
N TYR A 26 -0.91 -22.60 -3.86
CA TYR A 26 -2.25 -23.07 -4.26
C TYR A 26 -2.73 -22.48 -5.58
N ALA A 27 -1.87 -21.80 -6.34
CA ALA A 27 -2.18 -21.17 -7.62
C ALA A 27 -3.44 -20.27 -7.56
N LEU A 28 -3.59 -19.49 -6.50
CA LEU A 28 -4.74 -18.60 -6.29
C LEU A 28 -4.53 -17.30 -7.06
N SER A 29 -5.36 -17.05 -8.08
CA SER A 29 -5.30 -15.82 -8.89
C SER A 29 -5.87 -14.60 -8.12
N ILE A 30 -5.32 -14.29 -6.95
CA ILE A 30 -5.67 -13.11 -6.17
C ILE A 30 -4.80 -11.91 -6.57
N ILE A 31 -5.32 -10.71 -6.43
CA ILE A 31 -4.56 -9.48 -6.66
C ILE A 31 -4.51 -8.69 -5.34
N VAL A 32 -3.31 -8.40 -4.87
CA VAL A 32 -3.09 -7.54 -3.70
C VAL A 32 -2.63 -6.17 -4.19
N VAL A 33 -3.38 -5.15 -3.84
CA VAL A 33 -3.01 -3.74 -4.07
C VAL A 33 -2.39 -3.22 -2.78
N VAL A 34 -1.08 -3.04 -2.79
CA VAL A 34 -0.35 -2.45 -1.65
C VAL A 34 -0.26 -0.94 -1.86
N VAL A 35 -0.92 -0.19 -1.00
CA VAL A 35 -0.90 1.28 -1.01
C VAL A 35 0.23 1.74 -0.09
N ASP A 36 1.32 2.18 -0.70
CA ASP A 36 2.56 2.56 -0.02
C ASP A 36 2.69 4.07 0.10
N ASN A 37 2.55 4.58 1.30
CA ASN A 37 2.83 5.97 1.66
C ASN A 37 4.08 6.13 2.55
N GLY A 38 4.83 5.06 2.80
CA GLY A 38 6.04 5.05 3.60
C GLY A 38 5.83 5.27 5.10
N MET A 39 4.61 4.99 5.61
CA MET A 39 4.35 5.24 7.03
C MET A 39 3.10 4.51 7.55
N TYR A 40 2.98 4.41 8.86
CA TYR A 40 1.71 4.11 9.53
C TYR A 40 0.80 5.36 9.49
N GLY A 41 0.15 5.60 8.35
CA GLY A 41 -0.53 6.85 8.03
C GLY A 41 -1.62 7.24 9.02
N THR A 42 -2.44 6.29 9.49
CA THR A 42 -3.48 6.53 10.49
C THR A 42 -2.89 6.96 11.83
N ILE A 43 -1.85 6.28 12.29
CA ILE A 43 -1.16 6.62 13.55
C ILE A 43 -0.53 8.00 13.42
N ARG A 44 0.13 8.28 12.29
CA ARG A 44 0.72 9.59 12.01
C ARG A 44 -0.32 10.71 12.02
N MET A 45 -1.50 10.48 11.46
CA MET A 45 -2.61 11.44 11.50
C MET A 45 -3.00 11.78 12.94
N HIS A 46 -3.10 10.78 13.82
CA HIS A 46 -3.40 10.99 15.23
C HIS A 46 -2.30 11.78 15.94
N GLN A 47 -1.02 11.48 15.66
CA GLN A 47 0.10 12.26 16.19
C GLN A 47 0.00 13.74 15.78
N GLU A 48 -0.26 14.02 14.51
CA GLU A 48 -0.37 15.39 14.01
C GLU A 48 -1.59 16.14 14.57
N ARG A 49 -2.65 15.42 14.92
CA ARG A 49 -3.84 16.00 15.55
C ARG A 49 -3.58 16.40 17.01
N SER A 50 -2.94 15.53 17.76
CA SER A 50 -2.76 15.69 19.22
C SER A 50 -1.44 16.36 19.57
N TYR A 51 -0.40 16.16 18.76
CA TYR A 51 0.96 16.64 18.99
C TYR A 51 1.60 17.10 17.67
N PRO A 52 1.15 18.22 17.09
CA PRO A 52 1.59 18.68 15.78
C PRO A 52 3.12 18.74 15.65
N GLY A 53 3.66 18.15 14.56
CA GLY A 53 5.09 18.15 14.28
C GLY A 53 5.95 17.21 15.14
N ARG A 54 5.39 16.54 16.14
CA ARG A 54 6.11 15.60 17.01
C ARG A 54 6.03 14.17 16.48
N VAL A 55 6.77 13.89 15.40
CA VAL A 55 6.78 12.58 14.74
C VAL A 55 7.58 11.57 15.56
N SER A 56 7.01 10.40 15.81
CA SER A 56 7.71 9.30 16.49
C SER A 56 7.22 7.95 15.97
N GLY A 57 8.14 7.08 15.53
CA GLY A 57 7.88 5.66 15.24
C GLY A 57 6.90 5.36 14.13
N THR A 58 6.56 6.32 13.25
CA THR A 58 5.54 6.13 12.20
C THR A 58 6.09 6.05 10.79
N SER A 59 7.36 6.34 10.58
CA SER A 59 8.01 6.22 9.27
C SER A 59 8.40 4.78 8.99
N LEU A 60 8.21 4.34 7.74
CA LEU A 60 8.58 3.01 7.26
C LEU A 60 9.64 3.12 6.16
N VAL A 61 10.56 2.17 6.14
CA VAL A 61 11.45 1.92 5.01
C VAL A 61 10.98 0.60 4.39
N ASN A 62 10.21 0.71 3.33
CA ASN A 62 9.56 -0.43 2.70
C ASN A 62 10.47 -1.14 1.71
N PRO A 63 10.35 -2.48 1.56
CA PRO A 63 10.92 -3.19 0.42
C PRO A 63 10.16 -2.82 -0.86
N ASP A 64 10.69 -3.22 -2.01
CA ASP A 64 9.91 -3.25 -3.24
C ASP A 64 8.92 -4.43 -3.18
N PHE A 65 7.66 -4.14 -2.90
CA PHE A 65 6.62 -5.17 -2.77
C PHE A 65 6.31 -5.87 -4.11
N ALA A 66 6.54 -5.21 -5.24
CA ALA A 66 6.41 -5.84 -6.55
C ALA A 66 7.53 -6.87 -6.78
N ALA A 67 8.77 -6.51 -6.47
CA ALA A 67 9.90 -7.43 -6.53
C ALA A 67 9.73 -8.60 -5.54
N LEU A 68 9.17 -8.35 -4.35
CA LEU A 68 8.87 -9.40 -3.37
C LEU A 68 7.87 -10.41 -3.93
N ALA A 69 6.80 -9.96 -4.59
CA ALA A 69 5.83 -10.86 -5.23
C ALA A 69 6.47 -11.73 -6.31
N VAL A 70 7.36 -11.15 -7.12
CA VAL A 70 8.12 -11.89 -8.14
C VAL A 70 9.05 -12.93 -7.48
N ALA A 71 9.70 -12.57 -6.38
CA ALA A 71 10.57 -13.49 -5.63
C ALA A 71 9.81 -14.71 -5.08
N PHE A 72 8.54 -14.55 -4.73
CA PHE A 72 7.66 -15.67 -4.37
C PHE A 72 7.16 -16.48 -5.58
N GLY A 73 7.39 -16.03 -6.82
CA GLY A 73 6.93 -16.70 -8.05
C GLY A 73 5.60 -16.16 -8.61
N GLY A 74 5.06 -15.10 -8.02
CA GLY A 74 3.87 -14.41 -8.49
C GLY A 74 4.15 -13.36 -9.57
N HIS A 75 3.18 -12.49 -9.80
CA HIS A 75 3.30 -11.31 -10.66
C HIS A 75 3.42 -10.06 -9.78
N GLY A 76 4.34 -9.15 -10.12
CA GLY A 76 4.54 -7.91 -9.37
C GLY A 76 4.74 -6.72 -10.30
N GLU A 77 4.01 -5.63 -10.04
CA GLU A 77 4.19 -4.37 -10.77
C GLU A 77 4.16 -3.18 -9.82
N ARG A 78 5.08 -2.22 -10.07
CA ARG A 78 5.13 -0.95 -9.36
C ARG A 78 4.33 0.10 -10.12
N VAL A 79 3.40 0.76 -9.44
CA VAL A 79 2.50 1.78 -9.99
C VAL A 79 2.81 3.10 -9.29
N ALA A 80 3.40 4.06 -10.02
CA ALA A 80 3.78 5.36 -9.48
C ALA A 80 2.84 6.50 -9.96
N ARG A 81 2.01 6.26 -10.95
CA ARG A 81 1.05 7.23 -11.50
C ARG A 81 -0.33 6.61 -11.61
N SER A 82 -1.37 7.36 -11.30
CA SER A 82 -2.76 6.87 -11.36
C SER A 82 -3.14 6.32 -12.75
N ALA A 83 -2.62 6.92 -13.82
CA ALA A 83 -2.90 6.47 -15.19
C ALA A 83 -2.36 5.05 -15.48
N ASP A 84 -1.33 4.61 -14.75
CA ASP A 84 -0.71 3.30 -14.95
C ASP A 84 -1.46 2.18 -14.19
N PHE A 85 -2.40 2.53 -13.28
CA PHE A 85 -3.06 1.54 -12.42
C PHE A 85 -3.92 0.56 -13.20
N LEU A 86 -4.82 1.03 -14.06
CA LEU A 86 -5.70 0.14 -14.83
C LEU A 86 -4.92 -0.78 -15.78
N PRO A 87 -3.95 -0.28 -16.56
CA PRO A 87 -3.11 -1.16 -17.37
C PRO A 87 -2.35 -2.22 -16.55
N ALA A 88 -1.83 -1.87 -15.37
CA ALA A 88 -1.15 -2.82 -14.48
C ALA A 88 -2.13 -3.87 -13.92
N LEU A 89 -3.33 -3.45 -13.53
CA LEU A 89 -4.38 -4.36 -13.06
C LEU A 89 -4.79 -5.36 -14.14
N GLU A 90 -4.88 -4.92 -15.39
CA GLU A 90 -5.19 -5.79 -16.53
C GLU A 90 -4.09 -6.83 -16.77
N ARG A 91 -2.81 -6.43 -16.72
CA ARG A 91 -1.69 -7.36 -16.84
C ARG A 91 -1.64 -8.35 -15.67
N ALA A 92 -1.87 -7.87 -14.45
CA ALA A 92 -1.96 -8.72 -13.27
C ALA A 92 -3.04 -9.80 -13.42
N ARG A 93 -4.22 -9.41 -13.90
CA ARG A 93 -5.32 -10.37 -14.18
C ARG A 93 -4.96 -11.36 -15.29
N ALA A 94 -4.37 -10.86 -16.38
CA ALA A 94 -3.97 -11.69 -17.52
C ALA A 94 -2.86 -12.70 -17.16
N SER A 95 -2.05 -12.41 -16.15
CA SER A 95 -0.99 -13.32 -15.70
C SER A 95 -1.51 -14.65 -15.16
N GLY A 96 -2.75 -14.68 -14.67
CA GLY A 96 -3.34 -15.85 -14.01
C GLY A 96 -2.66 -16.27 -12.71
N LYS A 97 -1.67 -15.51 -12.26
CA LYS A 97 -0.89 -15.75 -11.02
C LYS A 97 -1.43 -14.90 -9.85
N PRO A 98 -1.07 -15.26 -8.61
CA PRO A 98 -1.14 -14.29 -7.52
C PRO A 98 -0.33 -13.05 -7.90
N ALA A 99 -0.89 -11.87 -7.69
CA ALA A 99 -0.27 -10.63 -8.14
C ALA A 99 -0.21 -9.58 -7.03
N THR A 100 0.85 -8.75 -7.02
CA THR A 100 0.94 -7.56 -6.18
C THR A 100 1.11 -6.32 -7.06
N LEU A 101 0.22 -5.36 -6.89
CA LEU A 101 0.36 -4.01 -7.42
C LEU A 101 0.88 -3.10 -6.31
N HIS A 102 2.14 -2.71 -6.41
CA HIS A 102 2.82 -1.82 -5.47
C HIS A 102 2.56 -0.37 -5.86
N CYS A 103 1.53 0.23 -5.27
CA CYS A 103 1.06 1.58 -5.58
C CYS A 103 1.73 2.61 -4.67
N ILE A 104 2.59 3.45 -5.24
CA ILE A 104 3.25 4.53 -4.51
C ILE A 104 2.30 5.72 -4.44
N VAL A 105 2.01 6.18 -3.24
CA VAL A 105 1.13 7.33 -3.01
C VAL A 105 1.84 8.42 -2.20
N SER A 106 1.29 9.64 -2.28
CA SER A 106 1.85 10.76 -1.51
C SER A 106 1.74 10.49 -0.01
N PRO A 107 2.83 10.65 0.78
CA PRO A 107 2.79 10.53 2.23
C PRO A 107 1.90 11.57 2.90
N ASP A 108 1.62 12.70 2.26
CA ASP A 108 0.72 13.72 2.78
C ASP A 108 -0.77 13.33 2.67
N ARG A 109 -1.12 12.43 1.72
CA ARG A 109 -2.51 11.96 1.54
C ARG A 109 -2.84 10.84 2.53
N ILE A 110 -3.70 11.16 3.50
CA ILE A 110 -4.14 10.22 4.54
C ILE A 110 -5.57 9.71 4.33
N SER A 111 -6.33 10.37 3.47
CA SER A 111 -7.68 9.98 3.06
C SER A 111 -8.07 10.68 1.76
N VAL A 112 -9.23 10.34 1.21
CA VAL A 112 -9.75 10.96 -0.03
C VAL A 112 -9.86 12.47 0.08
N GLY A 113 -10.27 13.00 1.22
CA GLY A 113 -10.46 14.44 1.47
C GLY A 113 -9.49 15.05 2.49
N GLY A 114 -8.47 14.31 2.96
CA GLY A 114 -7.59 14.75 4.04
C GLY A 114 -6.10 14.68 3.72
N SER A 115 -5.34 15.63 4.30
CA SER A 115 -3.89 15.61 4.26
C SER A 115 -3.30 15.82 5.66
N LEU A 116 -2.04 15.38 5.86
CA LEU A 116 -1.30 15.63 7.10
C LEU A 116 -1.08 17.12 7.31
N ALA A 117 -0.75 17.85 6.26
CA ALA A 117 -0.55 19.31 6.31
C ALA A 117 -1.82 20.03 6.82
N ALA A 118 -2.99 19.69 6.29
CA ALA A 118 -4.25 20.26 6.71
C ALA A 118 -4.62 19.86 8.16
N THR A 119 -4.31 18.62 8.57
CA THR A 119 -4.53 18.15 9.94
C THR A 119 -3.67 18.91 10.93
N ARG A 120 -2.38 19.10 10.63
CA ARG A 120 -1.44 19.87 11.43
C ARG A 120 -1.88 21.32 11.55
N ALA A 121 -2.23 21.98 10.45
CA ALA A 121 -2.66 23.36 10.45
C ALA A 121 -3.88 23.59 11.35
N ARG A 122 -4.88 22.70 11.31
CA ARG A 122 -6.05 22.79 12.20
C ARG A 122 -5.72 22.61 13.68
N ALA A 123 -4.74 21.75 13.99
CA ALA A 123 -4.34 21.49 15.37
C ALA A 123 -3.48 22.61 15.98
N THR A 124 -2.87 23.48 15.16
CA THR A 124 -2.07 24.63 15.60
C THR A 124 -2.86 25.94 15.62
N THR A 125 -4.09 25.93 15.13
CA THR A 125 -4.98 27.11 15.21
C THR A 125 -5.63 27.14 16.60
N PRO A 126 -5.51 28.25 17.37
CA PRO A 126 -6.09 28.38 18.71
C PRO A 126 -7.62 28.38 18.69
#